data_429eaa164f6c935cb65f0a8dd40ef434
#
_entry.id   429eaa164f6c935cb65f0a8dd40ef434
#
_cell.length_a   1.000
_cell.length_b   1.000
_cell.length_c   1.000
_cell.angle_alpha   90.00
_cell.angle_beta   90.00
_cell.angle_gamma   90.00
#
_symmetry.space_group_name_H-M   'P 1'
#
loop_
_entity.id
_entity.type
_entity.pdbx_description
1 polymer ?
#
loop_
_entity_poly.entity_id
_entity_poly.type
_entity_poly.pdbx_seq_one_letter_code
_entity_poly.pdbx_strand_id
1 'polypeptide(L)'
;MLFRSEDRKIGGVLVETKSCGGTAHVVVGVGLNLHLSAASRIQIGSAGLAALDEACPSPIARNALAAALLDQLLSMLPLFERRGFEAFREEWRSLDALKDRPARVLLAQGAVEGIARGVDEDGGLLLENGGHVEKFMSGEASLRLLAGDA
;
A
#
# COMPACT_ATOMS: atom_id res chain seq x y z
N MET A 1 -3.58 -0.39 0.23
CA MET A 1 -2.10 -0.33 0.03
C MET A 1 -1.46 0.50 1.14
N LEU A 2 -0.26 0.16 1.60
CA LEU A 2 0.43 0.88 2.67
C LEU A 2 1.79 1.37 2.18
N PHE A 3 2.14 2.60 2.52
CA PHE A 3 3.50 3.13 2.34
C PHE A 3 4.28 2.94 3.64
N ARG A 4 5.52 2.46 3.53
CA ARG A 4 6.40 2.19 4.66
C ARG A 4 7.76 2.85 4.47
N SER A 5 8.40 3.19 5.57
CA SER A 5 9.79 3.57 5.70
C SER A 5 10.36 2.85 6.91
N GLU A 6 11.46 2.10 6.74
CA GLU A 6 12.06 1.29 7.80
C GLU A 6 11.04 0.40 8.54
N ASP A 7 10.22 -0.33 7.78
CA ASP A 7 9.11 -1.16 8.27
C ASP A 7 8.00 -0.42 9.04
N ARG A 8 8.07 0.91 9.17
CA ARG A 8 7.05 1.74 9.81
C ARG A 8 6.11 2.37 8.77
N LYS A 9 4.83 2.41 9.06
CA LYS A 9 3.81 2.96 8.16
C LYS A 9 3.89 4.48 8.12
N ILE A 10 4.12 5.06 6.93
CA ILE A 10 4.05 6.51 6.69
C ILE A 10 2.75 6.95 6.03
N GLY A 11 1.98 6.02 5.48
CA GLY A 11 0.73 6.36 4.81
C GLY A 11 0.01 5.17 4.21
N GLY A 12 -1.04 5.45 3.46
CA GLY A 12 -1.79 4.44 2.76
C GLY A 12 -2.70 5.00 1.68
N VAL A 13 -3.13 4.13 0.78
CA VAL A 13 -4.12 4.40 -0.25
C VAL A 13 -5.33 3.52 -0.01
N LEU A 14 -6.51 4.13 -0.06
CA LEU A 14 -7.81 3.48 -0.10
C LEU A 14 -8.44 3.74 -1.46
N VAL A 15 -8.88 2.69 -2.12
CA VAL A 15 -9.61 2.79 -3.38
C VAL A 15 -11.02 2.24 -3.16
N GLU A 16 -12.02 3.04 -3.48
CA GLU A 16 -13.43 2.67 -3.39
C GLU A 16 -14.07 2.80 -4.77
N THR A 17 -14.90 1.83 -5.13
CA THR A 17 -15.67 1.86 -6.39
C THR A 17 -17.15 2.00 -6.07
N LYS A 18 -17.81 2.96 -6.72
CA LYS A 18 -19.25 3.18 -6.62
C LYS A 18 -19.87 3.13 -8.01
N SER A 19 -20.91 2.32 -8.15
CA SER A 19 -21.72 2.27 -9.38
C SER A 19 -22.97 3.13 -9.20
N CYS A 20 -23.17 4.07 -10.10
CA CYS A 20 -24.36 4.91 -10.13
C CYS A 20 -24.82 5.09 -11.59
N GLY A 21 -26.07 4.71 -11.90
CA GLY A 21 -26.65 4.88 -13.23
C GLY A 21 -25.91 4.17 -14.37
N GLY A 22 -25.27 3.02 -14.09
CA GLY A 22 -24.50 2.24 -15.09
C GLY A 22 -23.07 2.75 -15.32
N THR A 23 -22.66 3.82 -14.63
CA THR A 23 -21.28 4.33 -14.66
C THR A 23 -20.56 3.94 -13.37
N ALA A 24 -19.34 3.41 -13.48
CA ALA A 24 -18.49 3.16 -12.34
C ALA A 24 -17.62 4.39 -12.04
N HIS A 25 -17.66 4.84 -10.79
CA HIS A 25 -16.81 5.90 -10.28
C HIS A 25 -15.79 5.29 -9.32
N VAL A 26 -14.53 5.69 -9.45
CA VAL A 26 -13.45 5.26 -8.55
C VAL A 26 -13.01 6.45 -7.72
N VAL A 27 -12.99 6.27 -6.41
CA VAL A 27 -12.47 7.27 -5.45
C VAL A 27 -11.14 6.77 -4.91
N VAL A 28 -10.09 7.56 -5.09
CA VAL A 28 -8.76 7.25 -4.59
C VAL A 28 -8.45 8.18 -3.42
N GLY A 29 -8.45 7.65 -2.21
CA GLY A 29 -8.04 8.36 -0.99
C GLY A 29 -6.58 8.10 -0.68
N VAL A 30 -5.77 9.15 -0.55
CA VAL A 30 -4.36 9.05 -0.14
C VAL A 30 -4.17 9.72 1.20
N GLY A 31 -3.68 8.97 2.20
CA GLY A 31 -3.35 9.48 3.52
C GLY A 31 -1.84 9.36 3.77
N LEU A 32 -1.18 10.47 4.14
CA LEU A 32 0.24 10.51 4.48
C LEU A 32 0.46 11.21 5.82
N ASN A 33 1.28 10.60 6.67
CA ASN A 33 1.75 11.22 7.90
C ASN A 33 2.87 12.19 7.54
N LEU A 34 2.60 13.48 7.57
CA LEU A 34 3.62 14.51 7.33
C LEU A 34 4.48 14.71 8.57
N HIS A 35 3.83 14.79 9.73
CA HIS A 35 4.43 14.97 11.03
C HIS A 35 3.64 14.18 12.08
N LEU A 36 4.32 13.57 13.04
CA LEU A 36 3.71 12.89 14.18
C LEU A 36 4.16 13.54 15.48
N SER A 37 3.24 14.24 16.16
CA SER A 37 3.51 14.78 17.49
C SER A 37 3.74 13.67 18.52
N ALA A 38 4.44 13.97 19.61
CA ALA A 38 4.62 13.04 20.72
C ALA A 38 3.28 12.54 21.27
N ALA A 39 2.27 13.41 21.37
CA ALA A 39 0.93 13.05 21.80
C ALA A 39 0.24 12.06 20.85
N SER A 40 0.36 12.30 19.53
CA SER A 40 -0.18 11.38 18.51
C SER A 40 0.48 10.00 18.59
N ARG A 41 1.79 9.96 18.84
CA ARG A 41 2.54 8.69 18.98
C ARG A 41 2.05 7.88 20.18
N ILE A 42 1.79 8.53 21.32
CA ILE A 42 1.28 7.88 22.52
C ILE A 42 -0.15 7.34 22.30
N GLN A 43 -1.01 8.15 21.68
CA GLN A 43 -2.42 7.82 21.50
C GLN A 43 -2.65 6.66 20.52
N ILE A 44 -1.80 6.52 19.48
CA ILE A 44 -1.96 5.52 18.42
C ILE A 44 -1.17 4.23 18.74
N GLY A 45 -0.36 4.23 19.81
CA GLY A 45 0.55 3.12 20.09
C GLY A 45 1.68 3.10 19.05
N SER A 46 2.71 3.87 19.29
CA SER A 46 3.73 4.33 18.33
C SER A 46 4.59 3.26 17.64
N ALA A 47 4.45 2.00 18.02
CA ALA A 47 5.15 0.91 17.34
C ALA A 47 4.61 0.73 15.91
N GLY A 48 5.38 1.14 14.93
CA GLY A 48 5.08 0.90 13.52
C GLY A 48 4.53 2.08 12.72
N LEU A 49 4.50 3.31 13.28
CA LEU A 49 4.22 4.53 12.52
C LEU A 49 5.46 5.38 12.32
N ALA A 50 5.57 5.97 11.13
CA ALA A 50 6.56 7.00 10.78
C ALA A 50 5.88 8.18 10.12
N ALA A 51 6.59 9.30 10.03
CA ALA A 51 6.18 10.47 9.28
C ALA A 51 7.21 10.81 8.21
N LEU A 52 6.79 11.55 7.19
CA LEU A 52 7.65 11.93 6.08
C LEU A 52 8.80 12.84 6.51
N ASP A 53 8.60 13.70 7.50
CA ASP A 53 9.64 14.58 8.05
C ASP A 53 10.77 13.82 8.75
N GLU A 54 10.56 12.55 9.12
CA GLU A 54 11.62 11.69 9.65
C GLU A 54 12.57 11.18 8.54
N ALA A 55 12.04 11.03 7.32
CA ALA A 55 12.79 10.55 6.17
C ALA A 55 13.36 11.67 5.29
N CYS A 56 12.85 12.90 5.43
CA CYS A 56 13.22 14.05 4.61
C CYS A 56 13.90 15.12 5.46
N PRO A 57 15.16 15.49 5.16
CA PRO A 57 15.89 16.51 5.94
C PRO A 57 15.34 17.93 5.76
N SER A 58 14.53 18.18 4.72
CA SER A 58 13.95 19.49 4.42
C SER A 58 12.46 19.54 4.78
N PRO A 59 11.94 20.70 5.23
CA PRO A 59 10.52 20.87 5.50
C PRO A 59 9.66 20.53 4.29
N ILE A 60 8.62 19.75 4.50
CA ILE A 60 7.68 19.34 3.44
C ILE A 60 6.50 20.30 3.41
N ALA A 61 6.38 21.08 2.33
CA ALA A 61 5.23 21.93 2.10
C ALA A 61 4.03 21.06 1.69
N ARG A 62 2.99 21.02 2.53
CA ARG A 62 1.78 20.18 2.31
C ARG A 62 1.19 20.40 0.91
N ASN A 63 1.05 21.66 0.48
CA ASN A 63 0.43 21.97 -0.82
C ASN A 63 1.33 21.53 -1.99
N ALA A 64 2.64 21.63 -1.87
CA ALA A 64 3.56 21.12 -2.89
C ALA A 64 3.49 19.59 -3.01
N LEU A 65 3.42 18.89 -1.88
CA LEU A 65 3.24 17.44 -1.89
C LEU A 65 1.89 17.04 -2.49
N ALA A 66 0.80 17.73 -2.13
CA ALA A 66 -0.52 17.47 -2.71
C ALA A 66 -0.54 17.71 -4.22
N ALA A 67 0.08 18.79 -4.70
CA ALA A 67 0.21 19.08 -6.12
C ALA A 67 1.00 17.98 -6.84
N ALA A 68 2.14 17.56 -6.30
CA ALA A 68 2.94 16.49 -6.89
C ALA A 68 2.18 15.15 -6.95
N LEU A 69 1.42 14.80 -5.91
CA LEU A 69 0.56 13.60 -5.93
C LEU A 69 -0.53 13.69 -6.98
N LEU A 70 -1.19 14.84 -7.13
CA LEU A 70 -2.21 15.05 -8.16
C LEU A 70 -1.62 14.96 -9.57
N ASP A 71 -0.46 15.57 -9.82
CA ASP A 71 0.22 15.49 -11.11
C ASP A 71 0.56 14.05 -11.47
N GLN A 72 1.07 13.26 -10.53
CA GLN A 72 1.35 11.85 -10.74
C GLN A 72 0.07 11.05 -11.01
N LEU A 73 -0.98 11.24 -10.24
CA LEU A 73 -2.26 10.55 -10.46
C LEU A 73 -2.87 10.90 -11.82
N LEU A 74 -2.92 12.18 -12.19
CA LEU A 74 -3.44 12.63 -13.48
C LEU A 74 -2.63 12.10 -14.67
N SER A 75 -1.35 11.89 -14.49
CA SER A 75 -0.47 11.32 -15.52
C SER A 75 -0.60 9.80 -15.64
N MET A 76 -0.71 9.10 -14.50
CA MET A 76 -0.75 7.64 -14.48
C MET A 76 -2.13 7.06 -14.82
N LEU A 77 -3.24 7.71 -14.44
CA LEU A 77 -4.59 7.16 -14.64
C LEU A 77 -4.92 6.88 -16.11
N PRO A 78 -4.65 7.80 -17.09
CA PRO A 78 -4.86 7.49 -18.49
C PRO A 78 -3.98 6.36 -19.03
N LEU A 79 -2.79 6.18 -18.47
CA LEU A 79 -1.90 5.08 -18.84
C LEU A 79 -2.43 3.75 -18.28
N PHE A 80 -2.90 3.77 -17.02
CA PHE A 80 -3.53 2.61 -16.40
C PHE A 80 -4.80 2.17 -17.14
N GLU A 81 -5.64 3.11 -17.57
CA GLU A 81 -6.84 2.84 -18.36
C GLU A 81 -6.51 2.10 -19.67
N ARG A 82 -5.42 2.49 -20.34
CA ARG A 82 -5.01 1.88 -21.62
C ARG A 82 -4.25 0.58 -21.48
N ARG A 83 -3.42 0.42 -20.45
CA ARG A 83 -2.43 -0.67 -20.32
C ARG A 83 -2.55 -1.49 -19.04
N GLY A 84 -3.48 -1.13 -18.16
CA GLY A 84 -3.65 -1.81 -16.88
C GLY A 84 -2.42 -1.71 -15.97
N PHE A 85 -2.31 -2.65 -15.06
CA PHE A 85 -1.23 -2.73 -14.08
C PHE A 85 0.14 -3.04 -14.73
N GLU A 86 0.15 -3.69 -15.88
CA GLU A 86 1.40 -4.09 -16.54
C GLU A 86 2.37 -2.92 -16.76
N ALA A 87 1.84 -1.73 -17.10
CA ALA A 87 2.66 -0.52 -17.31
C ALA A 87 3.46 -0.08 -16.07
N PHE A 88 3.05 -0.52 -14.88
CA PHE A 88 3.63 -0.12 -13.59
C PHE A 88 4.32 -1.27 -12.86
N ARG A 89 4.24 -2.49 -13.40
CA ARG A 89 4.66 -3.70 -12.71
C ARG A 89 6.14 -3.71 -12.31
N GLU A 90 7.02 -3.24 -13.19
CA GLU A 90 8.46 -3.22 -12.91
C GLU A 90 8.80 -2.19 -11.82
N GLU A 91 8.21 -1.00 -11.89
CA GLU A 91 8.38 0.03 -10.86
C GLU A 91 7.82 -0.46 -9.52
N TRP A 92 6.62 -1.05 -9.53
CA TRP A 92 6.00 -1.64 -8.35
C TRP A 92 6.92 -2.70 -7.71
N ARG A 93 7.49 -3.61 -8.51
CA ARG A 93 8.40 -4.65 -8.04
C ARG A 93 9.66 -4.10 -7.40
N SER A 94 10.19 -3.00 -7.90
CA SER A 94 11.37 -2.34 -7.32
C SER A 94 11.11 -1.74 -5.95
N LEU A 95 9.84 -1.44 -5.64
CA LEU A 95 9.38 -0.81 -4.41
C LEU A 95 8.69 -1.80 -3.46
N ASP A 96 8.60 -3.08 -3.83
CA ASP A 96 7.92 -4.10 -3.02
C ASP A 96 8.73 -4.46 -1.77
N ALA A 97 8.37 -3.82 -0.65
CA ALA A 97 8.98 -4.06 0.66
C ALA A 97 8.59 -5.41 1.29
N LEU A 98 7.65 -6.15 0.70
CA LEU A 98 7.11 -7.39 1.26
C LEU A 98 7.66 -8.64 0.57
N LYS A 99 8.26 -8.48 -0.60
CA LYS A 99 8.76 -9.60 -1.39
C LYS A 99 9.71 -10.48 -0.57
N ASP A 100 9.45 -11.79 -0.62
CA ASP A 100 10.19 -12.85 0.05
C ASP A 100 10.20 -12.74 1.59
N ARG A 101 9.24 -11.99 2.17
CA ARG A 101 9.08 -11.85 3.62
C ARG A 101 7.85 -12.60 4.14
N PRO A 102 7.90 -13.10 5.38
CA PRO A 102 6.74 -13.68 6.04
C PRO A 102 5.60 -12.66 6.16
N ALA A 103 4.42 -13.05 5.72
CA ALA A 103 3.25 -12.19 5.71
C ALA A 103 2.00 -12.97 6.11
N ARG A 104 1.01 -12.24 6.64
CA ARG A 104 -0.31 -12.75 6.99
C ARG A 104 -1.36 -11.97 6.22
N VAL A 105 -2.21 -12.68 5.50
CA VAL A 105 -3.39 -12.14 4.82
C VAL A 105 -4.60 -12.39 5.71
N LEU A 106 -5.28 -11.31 6.12
CA LEU A 106 -6.51 -11.37 6.92
C LEU A 106 -7.71 -11.37 5.97
N LEU A 107 -8.52 -12.39 6.06
CA LEU A 107 -9.75 -12.57 5.30
C LEU A 107 -10.97 -12.45 6.24
N ALA A 108 -12.17 -12.32 5.69
CA ALA A 108 -13.40 -12.28 6.47
C ALA A 108 -13.60 -13.54 7.34
N GLN A 109 -13.10 -14.69 6.90
CA GLN A 109 -13.27 -15.99 7.56
C GLN A 109 -12.00 -16.53 8.22
N GLY A 110 -10.97 -15.69 8.41
CA GLY A 110 -9.74 -16.14 9.04
C GLY A 110 -8.50 -15.44 8.51
N ALA A 111 -7.35 -16.11 8.64
CA ALA A 111 -6.08 -15.60 8.15
C ALA A 111 -5.27 -16.70 7.49
N VAL A 112 -4.52 -16.34 6.44
CA VAL A 112 -3.56 -17.21 5.77
C VAL A 112 -2.16 -16.62 5.97
N GLU A 113 -1.23 -17.46 6.42
CA GLU A 113 0.18 -17.08 6.60
C GLU A 113 1.03 -17.74 5.53
N GLY A 114 2.07 -17.05 5.09
CA GLY A 114 2.99 -17.56 4.10
C GLY A 114 4.08 -16.56 3.76
N ILE A 115 4.79 -16.82 2.68
CA ILE A 115 5.82 -15.94 2.15
C ILE A 115 5.21 -15.12 1.01
N ALA A 116 5.29 -13.79 1.09
CA ALA A 116 4.85 -12.91 0.02
C ALA A 116 5.77 -13.06 -1.21
N ARG A 117 5.19 -13.40 -2.36
CA ARG A 117 5.93 -13.62 -3.63
C ARG A 117 5.72 -12.50 -4.64
N GLY A 118 5.30 -11.33 -4.16
CA GLY A 118 5.00 -10.18 -5.00
C GLY A 118 3.57 -10.19 -5.49
N VAL A 119 3.36 -9.68 -6.71
CA VAL A 119 2.04 -9.63 -7.35
C VAL A 119 2.10 -10.24 -8.76
N ASP A 120 0.95 -10.75 -9.21
CA ASP A 120 0.78 -11.25 -10.57
C ASP A 120 0.59 -10.12 -11.61
N GLU A 121 0.20 -10.48 -12.82
CA GLU A 121 -0.01 -9.54 -13.93
C GLU A 121 -1.19 -8.58 -13.73
N ASP A 122 -2.16 -8.96 -12.90
CA ASP A 122 -3.33 -8.15 -12.57
C ASP A 122 -3.17 -7.34 -11.27
N GLY A 123 -2.03 -7.49 -10.57
CA GLY A 123 -1.78 -6.86 -9.29
C GLY A 123 -2.32 -7.65 -8.09
N GLY A 124 -2.76 -8.88 -8.27
CA GLY A 124 -3.14 -9.79 -7.19
C GLY A 124 -1.93 -10.23 -6.38
N LEU A 125 -2.01 -10.14 -5.04
CA LEU A 125 -0.96 -10.60 -4.14
C LEU A 125 -0.76 -12.10 -4.27
N LEU A 126 0.48 -12.53 -4.38
CA LEU A 126 0.88 -13.93 -4.36
C LEU A 126 1.48 -14.28 -3.00
N LEU A 127 0.89 -15.27 -2.34
CA LEU A 127 1.36 -15.80 -1.05
C LEU A 127 1.67 -17.29 -1.20
N GLU A 128 2.88 -17.68 -0.85
CA GLU A 128 3.30 -19.08 -0.85
C GLU A 128 3.16 -19.67 0.56
N ASN A 129 2.42 -20.77 0.65
CA ASN A 129 2.27 -21.55 1.86
C ASN A 129 2.40 -23.05 1.53
N GLY A 130 3.32 -23.74 2.20
CA GLY A 130 3.52 -25.18 2.01
C GLY A 130 3.86 -25.61 0.59
N GLY A 131 4.53 -24.75 -0.19
CA GLY A 131 4.89 -25.01 -1.60
C GLY A 131 3.77 -24.71 -2.60
N HIS A 132 2.64 -24.20 -2.16
CA HIS A 132 1.54 -23.74 -3.00
C HIS A 132 1.49 -22.22 -2.99
N VAL A 133 1.29 -21.60 -4.17
CA VAL A 133 1.10 -20.15 -4.31
C VAL A 133 -0.38 -19.86 -4.52
N GLU A 134 -0.93 -19.04 -3.64
CA GLU A 134 -2.32 -18.59 -3.68
C GLU A 134 -2.37 -17.10 -4.03
N LYS A 135 -3.37 -16.71 -4.84
CA LYS A 135 -3.61 -15.33 -5.27
C LYS A 135 -4.71 -14.70 -4.43
N PHE A 136 -4.44 -13.50 -3.92
CA PHE A 136 -5.39 -12.69 -3.16
C PHE A 136 -5.63 -11.36 -3.86
N MET A 137 -6.90 -11.06 -4.13
CA MET A 137 -7.30 -9.79 -4.73
C MET A 137 -7.53 -8.71 -3.66
N SER A 138 -7.38 -7.45 -4.04
CA SER A 138 -7.66 -6.29 -3.19
C SER A 138 -9.14 -6.23 -2.81
N GLY A 139 -9.43 -5.84 -1.56
CA GLY A 139 -10.78 -5.72 -1.01
C GLY A 139 -11.21 -6.90 -0.13
N GLU A 140 -10.65 -8.08 -0.33
CA GLU A 140 -10.93 -9.27 0.47
C GLU A 140 -9.86 -9.55 1.53
N ALA A 141 -8.71 -8.90 1.41
CA ALA A 141 -7.53 -9.20 2.20
C ALA A 141 -6.87 -7.96 2.79
N SER A 142 -6.47 -8.04 4.05
CA SER A 142 -5.60 -7.08 4.71
C SER A 142 -4.26 -7.73 5.02
N LEU A 143 -3.20 -7.23 4.41
CA LEU A 143 -1.85 -7.77 4.57
C LEU A 143 -1.17 -7.22 5.82
N ARG A 144 -0.54 -8.10 6.59
CA ARG A 144 0.31 -7.76 7.74
C ARG A 144 1.66 -8.45 7.59
N LEU A 145 2.75 -7.74 7.90
CA LEU A 145 4.05 -8.39 8.13
C LEU A 145 3.98 -9.20 9.43
N LEU A 146 4.46 -10.40 9.40
CA LEU A 146 4.80 -11.12 10.62
C LEU A 146 6.13 -10.55 11.11
N ALA A 147 6.19 -10.18 12.40
CA ALA A 147 7.45 -9.83 13.02
C ALA A 147 8.37 -11.08 12.91
N GLY A 148 9.48 -10.94 12.22
CA GLY A 148 10.50 -11.99 12.24
C GLY A 148 11.01 -12.11 13.68
N ASP A 149 11.08 -13.32 14.17
CA ASP A 149 11.86 -13.61 15.38
C ASP A 149 13.32 -13.18 15.08
N ALA A 150 13.77 -12.13 15.78
CA ALA A 150 15.14 -11.65 15.73
C ALA A 150 15.98 -12.46 16.71
#